data_c861718f33a3614ae280dd13203d874b
#
_entry.id   c861718f33a3614ae280dd13203d874b
#
_cell.length_a   1.000
_cell.length_b   1.000
_cell.length_c   1.000
_cell.angle_alpha   90.00
_cell.angle_beta   90.00
_cell.angle_gamma   90.00
#
_symmetry.space_group_name_H-M   'P 1'
#
loop_
_entity.id
_entity.type
_entity.pdbx_description
1 polymer ?
#
loop_
_entity_poly.entity_id
_entity_poly.type
_entity_poly.pdbx_seq_one_letter_code
_entity_poly.pdbx_strand_id
1 'polypeptide(L)'
;MKIGKSFKVLRNLLLASCLALPGAFTSCNFLEVDDLFDDTMKFDSIFVKYDYLVQYMWGVSDLLPDESNVFRAPFNPGPLATDEAFTNYTSKDGINYVLGKINADNISGKTMNIWPSMYQVIRKCNYILSRKHEAKMTAVQDEEVTGYTHMLRGYAYYNLIQNYGPCILIGDEIFPNNEQPEAYNKARSTYDECVDYCCEELEKAAKYLPRDLASSYFGRPSRGAAFALIARLRLQQAS
;
A
#
# COMPACT_ATOMS: atom_id res chain seq x y z
N MET A 1 -29.79 -55.78 -53.32
CA MET A 1 -30.41 -54.44 -53.05
C MET A 1 -30.73 -54.27 -51.57
N LYS A 2 -29.69 -54.17 -50.73
CA LYS A 2 -29.83 -54.02 -49.25
C LYS A 2 -28.98 -52.86 -48.63
N ILE A 3 -28.42 -52.00 -49.47
CA ILE A 3 -27.49 -50.93 -49.01
C ILE A 3 -28.24 -49.66 -48.52
N GLY A 4 -29.49 -49.45 -49.00
CA GLY A 4 -30.20 -48.17 -48.67
C GLY A 4 -30.82 -48.11 -47.26
N LYS A 5 -30.99 -49.21 -46.53
CA LYS A 5 -31.52 -49.18 -45.16
C LYS A 5 -30.47 -48.88 -44.12
N SER A 6 -29.24 -49.31 -44.33
CA SER A 6 -28.12 -49.06 -43.40
C SER A 6 -27.72 -47.58 -43.37
N PHE A 7 -27.79 -46.91 -44.51
CA PHE A 7 -27.45 -45.48 -44.63
C PHE A 7 -28.47 -44.58 -43.93
N LYS A 8 -29.76 -44.95 -43.96
CA LYS A 8 -30.82 -44.20 -43.27
C LYS A 8 -30.69 -44.32 -41.73
N VAL A 9 -30.30 -45.51 -41.25
CA VAL A 9 -30.09 -45.73 -39.80
C VAL A 9 -28.88 -44.99 -39.33
N LEU A 10 -27.75 -44.95 -40.06
CA LEU A 10 -26.56 -44.21 -39.71
C LEU A 10 -26.80 -42.71 -39.71
N ARG A 11 -27.56 -42.19 -40.71
CA ARG A 11 -27.94 -40.77 -40.77
C ARG A 11 -28.84 -40.35 -39.62
N ASN A 12 -29.77 -41.18 -39.20
CA ASN A 12 -30.68 -40.90 -38.09
C ASN A 12 -29.97 -41.00 -36.73
N LEU A 13 -28.97 -41.88 -36.59
CA LEU A 13 -28.09 -41.94 -35.40
C LEU A 13 -27.19 -40.73 -35.29
N LEU A 14 -26.63 -40.20 -36.39
CA LEU A 14 -25.86 -38.99 -36.42
C LEU A 14 -26.70 -37.75 -36.10
N LEU A 15 -27.93 -37.67 -36.60
CA LEU A 15 -28.87 -36.60 -36.26
C LEU A 15 -29.33 -36.63 -34.79
N ALA A 16 -29.50 -37.83 -34.23
CA ALA A 16 -29.84 -37.98 -32.80
C ALA A 16 -28.67 -37.60 -31.87
N SER A 17 -27.42 -37.87 -32.29
CA SER A 17 -26.24 -37.44 -31.51
C SER A 17 -26.01 -35.92 -31.52
N CYS A 18 -26.39 -35.22 -32.61
CA CYS A 18 -26.33 -33.76 -32.65
C CYS A 18 -27.42 -33.05 -31.84
N LEU A 19 -28.55 -33.72 -31.56
CA LEU A 19 -29.64 -33.18 -30.73
C LEU A 19 -29.44 -33.43 -29.22
N ALA A 20 -28.52 -34.32 -28.84
CA ALA A 20 -28.19 -34.60 -27.45
C ALA A 20 -27.07 -33.71 -26.88
N LEU A 21 -26.50 -32.81 -27.68
CA LEU A 21 -25.39 -31.93 -27.31
C LEU A 21 -25.75 -30.50 -26.75
N PRO A 22 -27.03 -30.05 -26.69
CA PRO A 22 -27.30 -28.75 -26.06
C PRO A 22 -27.20 -28.74 -24.53
N GLY A 23 -27.09 -29.93 -23.90
CA GLY A 23 -26.99 -30.00 -22.42
C GLY A 23 -25.60 -29.95 -21.85
N ALA A 24 -24.53 -29.88 -22.68
CA ALA A 24 -23.16 -29.92 -22.21
C ALA A 24 -22.48 -28.52 -22.11
N PHE A 25 -23.21 -27.44 -22.44
CA PHE A 25 -22.68 -26.08 -22.36
C PHE A 25 -23.15 -25.29 -21.13
N THR A 26 -23.70 -25.94 -20.11
CA THR A 26 -23.98 -25.31 -18.82
C THR A 26 -22.78 -25.37 -17.87
N SER A 27 -21.55 -25.42 -18.40
CA SER A 27 -20.31 -25.43 -17.63
C SER A 27 -19.79 -24.02 -17.35
N CYS A 28 -20.59 -22.98 -17.53
CA CYS A 28 -20.12 -21.61 -17.22
C CYS A 28 -20.02 -21.32 -15.73
N ASN A 29 -20.69 -22.09 -14.86
CA ASN A 29 -20.59 -21.86 -13.41
C ASN A 29 -19.39 -22.56 -12.75
N PHE A 30 -18.64 -23.40 -13.47
CA PHE A 30 -17.44 -24.05 -12.90
C PHE A 30 -16.26 -23.08 -12.76
N LEU A 31 -16.31 -21.90 -13.38
CA LEU A 31 -15.32 -20.83 -13.26
C LEU A 31 -15.80 -19.68 -12.36
N GLU A 32 -16.97 -19.76 -11.76
CA GLU A 32 -17.33 -18.87 -10.66
C GLU A 32 -16.55 -19.33 -9.41
N VAL A 33 -15.35 -18.79 -9.29
CA VAL A 33 -14.44 -18.99 -8.13
C VAL A 33 -14.87 -18.13 -6.94
N ASP A 34 -15.94 -17.37 -7.08
CA ASP A 34 -16.40 -16.44 -6.02
C ASP A 34 -16.73 -17.18 -4.72
N ASP A 35 -17.31 -18.38 -4.80
CA ASP A 35 -17.62 -19.21 -3.62
C ASP A 35 -16.37 -19.82 -2.95
N LEU A 36 -15.28 -19.99 -3.70
CA LEU A 36 -14.00 -20.52 -3.18
C LEU A 36 -13.18 -19.45 -2.46
N PHE A 37 -13.51 -18.17 -2.66
CA PHE A 37 -12.87 -17.02 -2.03
C PHE A 37 -13.79 -16.29 -1.05
N ASP A 38 -14.87 -16.90 -0.61
CA ASP A 38 -15.81 -16.32 0.35
C ASP A 38 -15.15 -16.07 1.73
N ASP A 39 -14.01 -16.73 1.99
CA ASP A 39 -13.16 -16.47 3.15
C ASP A 39 -12.22 -15.25 2.96
N THR A 40 -12.13 -14.67 1.75
CA THR A 40 -11.33 -13.48 1.50
C THR A 40 -12.20 -12.23 1.58
N MET A 41 -11.82 -11.32 2.47
CA MET A 41 -12.52 -10.04 2.59
C MET A 41 -12.43 -9.27 1.28
N LYS A 42 -13.58 -9.03 0.63
CA LYS A 42 -13.65 -8.17 -0.56
C LYS A 42 -13.22 -6.76 -0.20
N PHE A 43 -12.48 -6.08 -1.09
CA PHE A 43 -11.95 -4.73 -0.82
C PHE A 43 -13.02 -3.75 -0.34
N ASP A 44 -14.23 -3.81 -0.90
CA ASP A 44 -15.34 -2.96 -0.49
C ASP A 44 -15.84 -3.25 0.93
N SER A 45 -15.71 -4.48 1.41
CA SER A 45 -16.13 -4.86 2.77
C SER A 45 -15.27 -4.20 3.86
N ILE A 46 -14.07 -3.74 3.54
CA ILE A 46 -13.18 -3.04 4.46
C ILE A 46 -13.84 -1.77 5.01
N PHE A 47 -14.58 -1.05 4.16
CA PHE A 47 -15.16 0.25 4.49
C PHE A 47 -16.54 0.17 5.13
N VAL A 48 -17.12 -1.03 5.30
CA VAL A 48 -18.46 -1.21 5.88
C VAL A 48 -18.47 -1.13 7.40
N LYS A 49 -17.36 -1.54 8.06
CA LYS A 49 -17.27 -1.62 9.53
C LYS A 49 -15.98 -0.96 10.02
N TYR A 50 -16.10 -0.27 11.17
CA TYR A 50 -14.97 0.37 11.85
C TYR A 50 -13.81 -0.60 12.10
N ASP A 51 -14.07 -1.80 12.64
CA ASP A 51 -13.00 -2.76 12.96
C ASP A 51 -12.20 -3.19 11.74
N TYR A 52 -12.86 -3.41 10.60
CA TYR A 52 -12.19 -3.78 9.35
C TYR A 52 -11.37 -2.61 8.79
N LEU A 53 -11.92 -1.40 8.87
CA LEU A 53 -11.23 -0.18 8.44
C LEU A 53 -9.97 0.07 9.28
N VAL A 54 -10.07 -0.12 10.61
CA VAL A 54 -8.92 0.02 11.52
C VAL A 54 -7.86 -1.05 11.27
N GLN A 55 -8.26 -2.30 11.05
CA GLN A 55 -7.32 -3.36 10.68
C GLN A 55 -6.60 -3.04 9.37
N TYR A 56 -7.33 -2.57 8.36
CA TYR A 56 -6.74 -2.14 7.11
C TYR A 56 -5.79 -0.96 7.30
N MET A 57 -6.17 0.05 8.08
CA MET A 57 -5.33 1.21 8.39
C MET A 57 -4.02 0.80 9.07
N TRP A 58 -4.07 -0.11 10.06
CA TRP A 58 -2.85 -0.61 10.69
C TRP A 58 -2.04 -1.51 9.76
N GLY A 59 -2.67 -2.28 8.89
CA GLY A 59 -1.97 -3.03 7.84
C GLY A 59 -1.25 -2.14 6.82
N VAL A 60 -1.63 -0.87 6.68
CA VAL A 60 -0.87 0.11 5.89
C VAL A 60 0.48 0.42 6.54
N SER A 61 0.57 0.40 7.88
CA SER A 61 1.82 0.66 8.60
C SER A 61 2.91 -0.37 8.32
N ASP A 62 2.55 -1.60 7.93
CA ASP A 62 3.50 -2.67 7.59
C ASP A 62 4.30 -2.37 6.30
N LEU A 63 3.85 -1.39 5.52
CA LEU A 63 4.57 -0.91 4.32
C LEU A 63 5.62 0.16 4.64
N LEU A 64 5.58 0.72 5.85
CA LEU A 64 6.55 1.72 6.29
C LEU A 64 7.92 1.07 6.53
N PRO A 65 9.01 1.85 6.39
CA PRO A 65 10.35 1.36 6.71
C PRO A 65 10.43 0.91 8.17
N ASP A 66 10.96 -0.27 8.43
CA ASP A 66 11.23 -0.77 9.78
C ASP A 66 12.61 -0.27 10.24
N GLU A 67 12.63 0.92 10.83
CA GLU A 67 13.85 1.51 11.37
C GLU A 67 14.30 0.86 12.69
N SER A 68 13.42 0.10 13.36
CA SER A 68 13.72 -0.53 14.64
C SER A 68 14.64 -1.75 14.51
N ASN A 69 14.80 -2.28 13.31
CA ASN A 69 15.49 -3.53 13.06
C ASN A 69 16.94 -3.31 12.61
N VAL A 70 17.70 -2.57 13.42
CA VAL A 70 19.13 -2.30 13.16
C VAL A 70 19.95 -3.56 12.94
N PHE A 71 19.53 -4.71 13.52
CA PHE A 71 20.23 -5.99 13.45
C PHE A 71 19.72 -6.93 12.35
N ARG A 72 18.59 -6.63 11.73
CA ARG A 72 18.12 -7.34 10.55
C ARG A 72 18.59 -6.62 9.27
N ALA A 73 19.91 -6.38 9.17
CA ALA A 73 20.40 -6.09 7.82
C ALA A 73 19.85 -7.17 6.87
N PRO A 74 19.36 -6.79 5.72
CA PRO A 74 19.98 -5.84 4.80
C PRO A 74 19.39 -4.43 4.86
N PHE A 75 18.61 -4.06 5.84
CA PHE A 75 17.51 -3.14 5.65
C PHE A 75 17.61 -1.78 6.34
N ASN A 76 18.51 -1.59 7.26
CA ASN A 76 18.79 -0.26 7.81
C ASN A 76 20.29 -0.01 7.80
N PRO A 77 20.78 0.75 6.83
CA PRO A 77 22.19 1.11 6.78
C PRO A 77 22.62 2.05 7.89
N GLY A 78 21.70 2.77 8.55
CA GLY A 78 21.96 3.73 9.61
C GLY A 78 23.31 3.55 10.32
N PRO A 79 23.33 3.01 11.55
CA PRO A 79 24.59 2.79 12.29
C PRO A 79 25.59 1.85 11.58
N LEU A 80 25.08 0.92 10.75
CA LEU A 80 25.94 -0.03 10.00
C LEU A 80 26.64 0.61 8.79
N ALA A 81 26.23 1.79 8.39
CA ALA A 81 26.84 2.58 7.32
C ALA A 81 27.87 3.60 7.85
N THR A 82 28.03 3.65 9.17
CA THR A 82 28.91 4.59 9.88
C THR A 82 29.96 3.81 10.68
N ASP A 83 30.75 4.49 11.47
CA ASP A 83 31.70 3.92 12.43
C ASP A 83 31.05 3.50 13.77
N GLU A 84 29.73 3.72 13.92
CA GLU A 84 29.01 3.39 15.16
C GLU A 84 28.79 1.90 15.35
N ALA A 85 28.63 1.13 14.26
CA ALA A 85 28.40 -0.28 14.35
C ALA A 85 29.00 -1.05 13.16
N PHE A 86 29.41 -2.29 13.41
CA PHE A 86 29.90 -3.20 12.41
C PHE A 86 29.08 -4.49 12.41
N THR A 87 28.76 -4.99 11.23
CA THR A 87 28.07 -6.27 11.06
C THR A 87 28.95 -7.28 10.32
N ASN A 88 28.92 -8.53 10.78
CA ASN A 88 29.51 -9.66 10.05
C ASN A 88 28.50 -10.26 9.05
N TYR A 89 27.31 -9.65 8.91
CA TYR A 89 26.28 -10.12 7.99
C TYR A 89 26.65 -9.72 6.56
N THR A 90 26.95 -10.72 5.74
CA THR A 90 27.42 -10.53 4.35
C THR A 90 26.27 -10.35 3.35
N SER A 91 25.11 -9.85 3.78
CA SER A 91 24.04 -9.55 2.84
C SER A 91 24.51 -8.46 1.87
N LYS A 92 24.16 -8.63 0.62
CA LYS A 92 24.67 -7.78 -0.48
C LYS A 92 24.44 -6.28 -0.26
N ASP A 93 23.35 -5.90 0.41
CA ASP A 93 22.93 -4.50 0.51
C ASP A 93 23.67 -3.74 1.61
N GLY A 94 23.84 -4.31 2.79
CA GLY A 94 24.57 -3.67 3.89
C GLY A 94 26.04 -3.43 3.55
N ILE A 95 26.72 -4.41 2.98
CA ILE A 95 28.12 -4.29 2.55
C ILE A 95 28.26 -3.28 1.41
N ASN A 96 27.36 -3.26 0.44
CA ASN A 96 27.41 -2.30 -0.66
C ASN A 96 27.28 -0.85 -0.16
N TYR A 97 26.53 -0.63 0.92
CA TYR A 97 26.43 0.69 1.55
C TYR A 97 27.76 1.12 2.16
N VAL A 98 28.34 0.28 3.01
CA VAL A 98 29.65 0.53 3.66
C VAL A 98 30.76 0.73 2.61
N LEU A 99 30.71 0.01 1.50
CA LEU A 99 31.69 0.12 0.41
C LEU A 99 31.40 1.30 -0.54
N GLY A 100 30.39 2.11 -0.28
CA GLY A 100 30.01 3.24 -1.15
C GLY A 100 29.55 2.82 -2.55
N LYS A 101 29.09 1.57 -2.72
CA LYS A 101 28.67 1.02 -4.02
C LYS A 101 27.20 1.25 -4.34
N ILE A 102 26.45 1.87 -3.45
CA ILE A 102 25.03 2.13 -3.68
C ILE A 102 24.85 3.35 -4.56
N ASN A 103 24.10 3.17 -5.61
CA ASN A 103 23.68 4.22 -6.53
C ASN A 103 22.24 3.96 -7.01
N ALA A 104 21.68 4.85 -7.82
CA ALA A 104 20.32 4.76 -8.31
C ALA A 104 20.02 3.48 -9.12
N ASP A 105 21.05 2.89 -9.75
CA ASP A 105 20.87 1.72 -10.62
C ASP A 105 20.92 0.39 -9.85
N ASN A 106 21.51 0.37 -8.67
CA ASN A 106 21.71 -0.86 -7.90
C ASN A 106 21.03 -0.87 -6.52
N ILE A 107 20.15 0.08 -6.25
CA ILE A 107 19.28 0.05 -5.08
C ILE A 107 18.35 -1.15 -5.20
N SER A 108 18.62 -2.19 -4.44
CA SER A 108 17.79 -3.39 -4.37
C SER A 108 17.22 -3.57 -2.97
N GLY A 109 16.04 -4.15 -2.89
CA GLY A 109 15.39 -4.45 -1.63
C GLY A 109 14.42 -3.37 -1.13
N LYS A 110 13.45 -3.81 -0.31
CA LYS A 110 12.32 -2.96 0.14
C LYS A 110 12.74 -1.75 0.97
N THR A 111 13.90 -1.81 1.62
CA THR A 111 14.31 -0.79 2.60
C THR A 111 15.13 0.32 1.99
N MET A 112 15.88 0.00 0.96
CA MET A 112 16.67 1.02 0.27
C MET A 112 15.89 1.65 -0.88
N ASN A 113 14.98 0.90 -1.52
CA ASN A 113 14.03 1.42 -2.50
C ASN A 113 12.64 1.51 -1.87
N ILE A 114 12.44 2.51 -1.05
CA ILE A 114 11.13 2.74 -0.39
C ILE A 114 10.14 3.52 -1.26
N TRP A 115 10.56 4.03 -2.42
CA TRP A 115 9.70 4.82 -3.30
C TRP A 115 8.37 4.15 -3.63
N PRO A 116 8.34 2.90 -4.12
CA PRO A 116 7.08 2.24 -4.44
C PRO A 116 6.20 2.00 -3.21
N SER A 117 6.78 1.60 -2.08
CA SER A 117 6.02 1.32 -0.86
C SER A 117 5.42 2.58 -0.27
N MET A 118 6.11 3.71 -0.29
CA MET A 118 5.56 4.98 0.19
C MET A 118 4.36 5.45 -0.64
N TYR A 119 4.41 5.31 -1.96
CA TYR A 119 3.24 5.62 -2.80
C TYR A 119 2.09 4.63 -2.62
N GLN A 120 2.38 3.36 -2.27
CA GLN A 120 1.34 2.43 -1.85
C GLN A 120 0.67 2.87 -0.54
N VAL A 121 1.45 3.35 0.44
CA VAL A 121 0.91 3.93 1.69
C VAL A 121 0.00 5.12 1.37
N ILE A 122 0.49 6.08 0.57
CA ILE A 122 -0.27 7.28 0.18
C ILE A 122 -1.59 6.88 -0.49
N ARG A 123 -1.56 5.98 -1.47
CA ARG A 123 -2.76 5.49 -2.15
C ARG A 123 -3.76 4.86 -1.19
N LYS A 124 -3.29 3.98 -0.28
CA LYS A 124 -4.13 3.33 0.71
C LYS A 124 -4.74 4.34 1.69
N CYS A 125 -3.97 5.34 2.12
CA CYS A 125 -4.48 6.44 2.94
C CYS A 125 -5.56 7.25 2.20
N ASN A 126 -5.37 7.51 0.91
CA ASN A 126 -6.37 8.20 0.10
C ASN A 126 -7.68 7.39 0.02
N TYR A 127 -7.61 6.06 -0.14
CA TYR A 127 -8.80 5.21 -0.07
C TYR A 127 -9.49 5.29 1.29
N ILE A 128 -8.75 5.26 2.39
CA ILE A 128 -9.32 5.40 3.74
C ILE A 128 -10.03 6.74 3.87
N LEU A 129 -9.36 7.85 3.56
CA LEU A 129 -9.93 9.19 3.72
C LEU A 129 -11.16 9.42 2.84
N SER A 130 -11.16 8.89 1.61
CA SER A 130 -12.28 9.05 0.68
C SER A 130 -13.50 8.21 1.07
N ARG A 131 -13.29 7.03 1.67
CA ARG A 131 -14.36 6.04 1.91
C ARG A 131 -14.70 5.80 3.38
N LYS A 132 -13.97 6.39 4.34
CA LYS A 132 -14.22 6.20 5.77
C LYS A 132 -15.66 6.52 6.20
N HIS A 133 -16.34 7.39 5.46
CA HIS A 133 -17.73 7.77 5.72
C HIS A 133 -18.73 6.61 5.50
N GLU A 134 -18.36 5.57 4.76
CA GLU A 134 -19.17 4.37 4.55
C GLU A 134 -19.24 3.52 5.81
N ALA A 135 -18.20 3.56 6.65
CA ALA A 135 -18.18 2.86 7.92
C ALA A 135 -19.06 3.59 8.95
N LYS A 136 -19.91 2.83 9.63
CA LYS A 136 -20.72 3.37 10.72
C LYS A 136 -19.84 3.59 11.95
N MET A 137 -19.32 4.81 12.11
CA MET A 137 -18.41 5.20 13.18
C MET A 137 -19.03 6.24 14.10
N THR A 138 -18.63 6.23 15.36
CA THR A 138 -18.83 7.36 16.27
C THR A 138 -17.91 8.51 15.88
N ALA A 139 -18.19 9.73 16.36
CA ALA A 139 -17.32 10.88 16.10
C ALA A 139 -15.87 10.65 16.59
N VAL A 140 -15.69 9.99 17.74
CA VAL A 140 -14.37 9.66 18.29
C VAL A 140 -13.63 8.66 17.39
N GLN A 141 -14.32 7.66 16.87
CA GLN A 141 -13.72 6.69 15.94
C GLN A 141 -13.34 7.33 14.60
N ASP A 142 -14.17 8.24 14.10
CA ASP A 142 -13.85 8.98 12.87
C ASP A 142 -12.65 9.90 13.05
N GLU A 143 -12.54 10.58 14.18
CA GLU A 143 -11.38 11.38 14.54
C GLU A 143 -10.10 10.52 14.66
N GLU A 144 -10.20 9.36 15.29
CA GLU A 144 -9.10 8.40 15.43
C GLU A 144 -8.60 7.96 14.04
N VAL A 145 -9.49 7.45 13.20
CA VAL A 145 -9.13 7.01 11.84
C VAL A 145 -8.54 8.15 11.03
N THR A 146 -9.12 9.34 11.12
CA THR A 146 -8.63 10.53 10.41
C THR A 146 -7.23 10.89 10.85
N GLY A 147 -7.00 11.00 12.15
CA GLY A 147 -5.70 11.37 12.73
C GLY A 147 -4.59 10.40 12.35
N TYR A 148 -4.81 9.10 12.55
CA TYR A 148 -3.80 8.10 12.20
C TYR A 148 -3.59 7.99 10.69
N THR A 149 -4.60 8.15 9.87
CA THR A 149 -4.45 8.09 8.40
C THR A 149 -3.62 9.27 7.89
N HIS A 150 -3.88 10.49 8.37
CA HIS A 150 -3.04 11.65 8.04
C HIS A 150 -1.61 11.48 8.55
N MET A 151 -1.42 10.88 9.72
CA MET A 151 -0.09 10.57 10.25
C MET A 151 0.68 9.59 9.37
N LEU A 152 0.04 8.50 8.92
CA LEU A 152 0.64 7.52 8.02
C LEU A 152 1.02 8.15 6.67
N ARG A 153 0.12 8.97 6.10
CA ARG A 153 0.37 9.66 4.83
C ARG A 153 1.48 10.71 4.97
N GLY A 154 1.44 11.50 6.03
CA GLY A 154 2.50 12.47 6.33
C GLY A 154 3.85 11.80 6.55
N TYR A 155 3.89 10.68 7.27
CA TYR A 155 5.13 9.92 7.48
C TYR A 155 5.65 9.28 6.18
N ALA A 156 4.77 8.86 5.27
CA ALA A 156 5.19 8.38 3.95
C ALA A 156 5.86 9.51 3.13
N TYR A 157 5.27 10.70 3.10
CA TYR A 157 5.90 11.87 2.46
C TYR A 157 7.19 12.30 3.15
N TYR A 158 7.24 12.26 4.47
CA TYR A 158 8.47 12.50 5.23
C TYR A 158 9.60 11.58 4.75
N ASN A 159 9.34 10.28 4.63
CA ASN A 159 10.33 9.32 4.15
C ASN A 159 10.75 9.57 2.69
N LEU A 160 9.81 9.95 1.83
CA LEU A 160 10.14 10.32 0.44
C LEU A 160 11.07 11.54 0.41
N ILE A 161 10.78 12.58 1.17
CA ILE A 161 11.58 13.81 1.24
C ILE A 161 12.98 13.51 1.80
N GLN A 162 13.07 12.72 2.88
CA GLN A 162 14.34 12.39 3.52
C GLN A 162 15.28 11.59 2.61
N ASN A 163 14.73 10.67 1.81
CA ASN A 163 15.53 9.76 1.01
C ASN A 163 15.75 10.20 -0.43
N TYR A 164 14.81 11.01 -0.99
CA TYR A 164 14.84 11.36 -2.41
C TYR A 164 14.73 12.86 -2.70
N GLY A 165 14.57 13.70 -1.67
CA GLY A 165 14.30 15.13 -1.83
C GLY A 165 12.94 15.40 -2.47
N PRO A 166 12.86 16.21 -3.54
CA PRO A 166 11.62 16.48 -4.24
C PRO A 166 10.88 15.21 -4.65
N CYS A 167 9.58 15.15 -4.39
CA CYS A 167 8.73 14.01 -4.70
C CYS A 167 7.45 14.43 -5.45
N ILE A 168 6.63 13.46 -5.84
CA ILE A 168 5.38 13.72 -6.54
C ILE A 168 4.27 13.87 -5.49
N LEU A 169 3.63 15.02 -5.44
CA LEU A 169 2.48 15.24 -4.57
C LEU A 169 1.21 14.74 -5.26
N ILE A 170 0.58 13.72 -4.68
CA ILE A 170 -0.64 13.10 -5.20
C ILE A 170 -1.89 13.78 -4.66
N GLY A 171 -1.80 14.42 -3.47
CA GLY A 171 -2.98 14.95 -2.78
C GLY A 171 -3.94 13.82 -2.38
N ASP A 172 -5.23 14.07 -2.57
CA ASP A 172 -6.30 13.10 -2.26
C ASP A 172 -6.69 12.24 -3.49
N GLU A 173 -5.94 12.34 -4.59
CA GLU A 173 -6.26 11.66 -5.84
C GLU A 173 -6.06 10.14 -5.72
N ILE A 174 -7.00 9.40 -6.30
CA ILE A 174 -6.96 7.95 -6.41
C ILE A 174 -6.99 7.60 -7.89
N PHE A 175 -5.85 7.10 -8.39
CA PHE A 175 -5.75 6.66 -9.78
C PHE A 175 -6.45 5.31 -9.97
N PRO A 176 -7.32 5.16 -10.97
CA PRO A 176 -7.90 3.88 -11.36
C PRO A 176 -6.80 2.90 -11.81
N ASN A 177 -7.00 1.60 -11.55
CA ASN A 177 -5.99 0.58 -11.90
C ASN A 177 -5.91 0.27 -13.41
N ASN A 178 -6.88 0.76 -14.19
CA ASN A 178 -7.03 0.47 -15.62
C ASN A 178 -6.67 1.68 -16.51
N GLU A 179 -6.07 2.72 -15.96
CA GLU A 179 -5.61 3.85 -16.75
C GLU A 179 -4.30 3.55 -17.47
N GLN A 180 -4.08 4.27 -18.56
CA GLN A 180 -2.83 4.17 -19.31
C GLN A 180 -1.66 4.73 -18.48
N PRO A 181 -0.43 4.20 -18.64
CA PRO A 181 0.72 4.64 -17.84
C PRO A 181 0.97 6.15 -17.86
N GLU A 182 0.61 6.81 -18.95
CA GLU A 182 0.77 8.27 -19.13
C GLU A 182 -0.07 9.08 -18.14
N ALA A 183 -1.22 8.56 -17.69
CA ALA A 183 -2.08 9.20 -16.68
C ALA A 183 -1.38 9.33 -15.32
N TYR A 184 -0.39 8.47 -15.05
CA TYR A 184 0.38 8.45 -13.80
C TYR A 184 1.67 9.27 -13.88
N ASN A 185 1.99 9.81 -15.05
CA ASN A 185 3.24 10.55 -15.27
C ASN A 185 3.11 11.99 -14.78
N LYS A 186 3.32 12.21 -13.49
CA LYS A 186 3.34 13.53 -12.85
C LYS A 186 4.77 13.98 -12.58
N ALA A 187 5.03 15.27 -12.79
CA ALA A 187 6.29 15.88 -12.40
C ALA A 187 6.46 15.91 -10.87
N ARG A 188 7.70 15.91 -10.41
CA ARG A 188 8.01 16.17 -9.00
C ARG A 188 7.71 17.62 -8.67
N SER A 189 7.17 17.87 -7.50
CA SER A 189 7.04 19.21 -6.93
C SER A 189 8.39 19.72 -6.44
N THR A 190 8.50 21.01 -6.15
CA THR A 190 9.70 21.57 -5.53
C THR A 190 9.91 21.03 -4.11
N TYR A 191 11.12 21.18 -3.58
CA TYR A 191 11.42 20.73 -2.21
C TYR A 191 10.53 21.44 -1.18
N ASP A 192 10.39 22.76 -1.31
CA ASP A 192 9.57 23.56 -0.39
C ASP A 192 8.09 23.16 -0.43
N GLU A 193 7.53 22.98 -1.63
CA GLU A 193 6.15 22.48 -1.78
C GLU A 193 5.96 21.11 -1.12
N CYS A 194 6.94 20.21 -1.25
CA CYS A 194 6.89 18.89 -0.64
C CYS A 194 6.93 18.98 0.89
N VAL A 195 7.80 19.83 1.45
CA VAL A 195 7.91 20.06 2.90
C VAL A 195 6.63 20.69 3.43
N ASP A 196 6.11 21.73 2.76
CA ASP A 196 4.89 22.41 3.18
C ASP A 196 3.70 21.45 3.19
N TYR A 197 3.50 20.69 2.13
CA TYR A 197 2.44 19.68 2.05
C TYR A 197 2.57 18.61 3.13
N CYS A 198 3.78 18.11 3.37
CA CYS A 198 4.04 17.12 4.42
C CYS A 198 3.72 17.68 5.82
N CYS A 199 4.11 18.92 6.09
CA CYS A 199 3.78 19.59 7.34
C CYS A 199 2.27 19.76 7.52
N GLU A 200 1.55 20.16 6.47
CA GLU A 200 0.07 20.26 6.51
C GLU A 200 -0.60 18.92 6.84
N GLU A 201 -0.12 17.81 6.26
CA GLU A 201 -0.62 16.48 6.59
C GLU A 201 -0.36 16.10 8.05
N LEU A 202 0.83 16.41 8.56
CA LEU A 202 1.17 16.15 9.96
C LEU A 202 0.40 17.06 10.92
N GLU A 203 0.10 18.31 10.54
CA GLU A 203 -0.76 19.21 11.30
C GLU A 203 -2.19 18.71 11.38
N LYS A 204 -2.75 18.21 10.25
CA LYS A 204 -4.06 17.53 10.22
C LYS A 204 -4.05 16.32 11.15
N ALA A 205 -2.99 15.52 11.15
CA ALA A 205 -2.84 14.42 12.08
C ALA A 205 -2.82 14.90 13.53
N ALA A 206 -2.00 15.90 13.85
CA ALA A 206 -1.84 16.45 15.20
C ALA A 206 -3.16 16.99 15.78
N LYS A 207 -4.07 17.44 14.94
CA LYS A 207 -5.39 17.94 15.38
C LYS A 207 -6.21 16.83 16.06
N TYR A 208 -6.13 15.59 15.57
CA TYR A 208 -6.96 14.47 16.00
C TYR A 208 -6.20 13.46 16.88
N LEU A 209 -4.87 13.40 16.77
CA LEU A 209 -4.06 12.48 17.57
C LEU A 209 -4.08 12.85 19.05
N PRO A 210 -4.08 11.85 19.95
CA PRO A 210 -4.02 12.09 21.38
C PRO A 210 -2.70 12.75 21.78
N ARG A 211 -2.75 13.60 22.80
CA ARG A 211 -1.56 14.16 23.43
C ARG A 211 -0.81 13.09 24.20
N ASP A 212 -1.53 12.40 25.05
CA ASP A 212 -1.01 11.37 25.94
C ASP A 212 -1.61 10.00 25.53
N LEU A 213 -0.75 9.02 25.40
CA LEU A 213 -1.18 7.66 25.04
C LEU A 213 -1.42 6.85 26.30
N ALA A 214 -2.57 6.17 26.37
CA ALA A 214 -2.76 5.13 27.35
C ALA A 214 -1.74 4.01 27.15
N SER A 215 -1.39 3.29 28.22
CA SER A 215 -0.42 2.19 28.15
C SER A 215 -0.78 1.11 27.13
N SER A 216 -2.08 0.89 26.91
CA SER A 216 -2.60 -0.05 25.89
C SER A 216 -2.33 0.39 24.45
N TYR A 217 -1.99 1.66 24.22
CA TYR A 217 -1.67 2.25 22.91
C TYR A 217 -0.18 2.52 22.74
N PHE A 218 0.66 1.95 23.59
CA PHE A 218 2.11 2.09 23.46
C PHE A 218 2.57 1.66 22.06
N GLY A 219 3.43 2.49 21.44
CA GLY A 219 3.89 2.29 20.07
C GLY A 219 3.06 2.99 18.98
N ARG A 220 1.87 3.48 19.29
CA ARG A 220 1.11 4.32 18.34
C ARG A 220 1.68 5.74 18.33
N PRO A 221 1.63 6.45 17.19
CA PRO A 221 2.05 7.84 17.14
C PRO A 221 1.12 8.74 17.94
N SER A 222 1.70 9.68 18.68
CA SER A 222 0.98 10.72 19.41
C SER A 222 1.04 12.05 18.66
N ARG A 223 0.32 13.06 19.14
CA ARG A 223 0.41 14.45 18.66
C ARG A 223 1.86 14.96 18.70
N GLY A 224 2.60 14.60 19.73
CA GLY A 224 4.01 14.97 19.86
C GLY A 224 4.89 14.39 18.74
N ALA A 225 4.61 13.18 18.29
CA ALA A 225 5.33 12.59 17.16
C ALA A 225 5.13 13.38 15.86
N ALA A 226 3.91 13.84 15.59
CA ALA A 226 3.65 14.67 14.41
C ALA A 226 4.42 16.00 14.47
N PHE A 227 4.41 16.68 15.61
CA PHE A 227 5.17 17.93 15.77
C PHE A 227 6.68 17.72 15.70
N ALA A 228 7.20 16.60 16.19
CA ALA A 228 8.62 16.27 16.07
C ALA A 228 9.07 16.13 14.61
N LEU A 229 8.24 15.49 13.77
CA LEU A 229 8.51 15.36 12.34
C LEU A 229 8.44 16.72 11.63
N ILE A 230 7.45 17.56 11.95
CA ILE A 230 7.35 18.93 11.42
C ILE A 230 8.60 19.74 11.78
N ALA A 231 9.04 19.69 13.03
CA ALA A 231 10.22 20.41 13.48
C ALA A 231 11.49 19.98 12.72
N ARG A 232 11.67 18.67 12.51
CA ARG A 232 12.80 18.13 11.72
C ARG A 232 12.76 18.62 10.26
N LEU A 233 11.60 18.57 9.62
CA LEU A 233 11.44 19.02 8.23
C LEU A 233 11.74 20.53 8.11
N ARG A 234 11.21 21.34 9.01
CA ARG A 234 11.44 22.81 8.99
C ARG A 234 12.89 23.19 9.27
N LEU A 235 13.56 22.48 10.17
CA LEU A 235 14.99 22.67 10.41
C LEU A 235 15.82 22.31 9.17
N GLN A 236 15.47 21.22 8.50
CA GLN A 236 16.15 20.80 7.29
C GLN A 236 15.87 21.74 6.10
N GLN A 237 14.66 22.29 6.00
CA GLN A 237 14.30 23.28 4.99
C GLN A 237 15.07 24.58 5.16
N ALA A 238 15.40 24.95 6.39
CA ALA A 238 16.11 26.18 6.72
C ALA A 238 17.65 26.06 6.60
N SER A 239 18.19 24.87 6.38
CA SER A 239 19.64 24.61 6.28
C SER A 239 20.12 24.57 4.84
#